data_083a8f1e1316680f83a2143e51ca1dbd
#
_entry.id   083a8f1e1316680f83a2143e51ca1dbd
#
_cell.length_a   1.000
_cell.length_b   1.000
_cell.length_c   1.000
_cell.angle_alpha   90.00
_cell.angle_beta   90.00
_cell.angle_gamma   90.00
#
_symmetry.space_group_name_H-M   'P 1'
#
loop_
_entity.id
_entity.type
_entity.pdbx_description
1 polymer ?
#
loop_
_entity_poly.entity_id
_entity_poly.type
_entity_poly.pdbx_seq_one_letter_code
_entity_poly.pdbx_strand_id
1 'polypeptide(L)'
;MKLKAAAQWMLAILLMAPCMQAQSVWNTTHLANVKRSIREPFYATAYETLKKEADRLSDAQPLSVMMKEKTPASGDKHDYMSQARYFWPDPAKPDGLPYINRDGISNPELNKLDRNRLGTTANRITTLALAWYFSEEEKYARKATELIRVWFLDKATRMNPNLEYAQMIPGHNNDKGRCYGLIDTYSFIEMLDAVALLEQSKAFTAKDSKQLKKWFAELTDWMLTSPQGKEEAAGANNHSVAYDAQIIAFALYTGNKKLAQEVV
;
A
#
# COMPACT_ATOMS: atom_id res chain seq x y z
N MET A 1 -15.04 -43.81 -28.85
CA MET A 1 -13.78 -43.20 -28.40
C MET A 1 -13.72 -41.66 -28.47
N LYS A 2 -14.57 -40.99 -29.21
CA LYS A 2 -14.52 -39.50 -29.37
C LYS A 2 -15.22 -38.72 -28.25
N LEU A 3 -16.17 -39.29 -27.48
CA LEU A 3 -16.86 -38.60 -26.39
C LEU A 3 -16.04 -38.50 -25.07
N LYS A 4 -15.08 -39.39 -24.84
CA LYS A 4 -14.26 -39.34 -23.61
C LYS A 4 -13.18 -38.24 -23.65
N ALA A 5 -12.72 -37.87 -24.85
CA ALA A 5 -11.73 -36.79 -25.03
C ALA A 5 -12.33 -35.39 -24.80
N ALA A 6 -13.59 -35.16 -25.23
CA ALA A 6 -14.27 -33.88 -25.02
C ALA A 6 -14.56 -33.57 -23.53
N ALA A 7 -14.88 -34.59 -22.76
CA ALA A 7 -15.12 -34.46 -21.31
C ALA A 7 -13.84 -34.15 -20.51
N GLN A 8 -12.68 -34.66 -20.95
CA GLN A 8 -11.38 -34.34 -20.32
C GLN A 8 -10.93 -32.89 -20.57
N TRP A 9 -11.24 -32.33 -21.75
CA TRP A 9 -10.91 -30.93 -22.06
C TRP A 9 -11.85 -29.95 -21.34
N MET A 10 -13.12 -30.28 -21.12
CA MET A 10 -14.02 -29.47 -20.29
C MET A 10 -13.64 -29.47 -18.80
N LEU A 11 -13.14 -30.59 -18.29
CA LEU A 11 -12.70 -30.68 -16.88
C LEU A 11 -11.40 -29.90 -16.66
N ALA A 12 -10.50 -29.82 -17.65
CA ALA A 12 -9.27 -29.03 -17.56
C ALA A 12 -9.51 -27.50 -17.60
N ILE A 13 -10.58 -27.06 -18.27
CA ILE A 13 -10.96 -25.63 -18.31
C ILE A 13 -11.64 -25.20 -16.99
N LEU A 14 -12.34 -26.10 -16.30
CA LEU A 14 -12.93 -25.77 -14.99
C LEU A 14 -11.90 -25.68 -13.85
N LEU A 15 -10.70 -26.23 -14.02
CA LEU A 15 -9.64 -26.20 -12.98
C LEU A 15 -8.71 -24.97 -13.08
N MET A 16 -8.89 -24.11 -14.09
CA MET A 16 -8.15 -22.87 -14.26
C MET A 16 -9.01 -21.60 -14.08
N ALA A 17 -10.08 -21.67 -13.26
CA ALA A 17 -10.64 -20.43 -12.74
C ALA A 17 -9.55 -19.80 -11.86
N PRO A 18 -8.99 -18.62 -12.21
CA PRO A 18 -8.07 -17.96 -11.30
C PRO A 18 -8.81 -17.80 -9.98
N CYS A 19 -8.17 -18.24 -8.89
CA CYS A 19 -8.68 -17.98 -7.56
C CYS A 19 -8.68 -16.46 -7.42
N MET A 20 -9.82 -15.82 -7.75
CA MET A 20 -9.94 -14.37 -7.62
C MET A 20 -9.77 -14.06 -6.15
N GLN A 21 -8.68 -13.40 -5.86
CA GLN A 21 -8.37 -12.95 -4.52
C GLN A 21 -9.47 -12.00 -4.06
N ALA A 22 -9.91 -12.13 -2.82
CA ALA A 22 -10.90 -11.22 -2.26
C ALA A 22 -10.34 -9.80 -2.28
N GLN A 23 -11.02 -8.91 -2.99
CA GLN A 23 -10.73 -7.49 -2.96
C GLN A 23 -11.47 -6.84 -1.80
N SER A 24 -10.92 -5.80 -1.22
CA SER A 24 -11.46 -5.16 -0.03
C SER A 24 -12.46 -4.05 -0.35
N VAL A 25 -12.21 -3.26 -1.40
CA VAL A 25 -13.01 -2.07 -1.75
C VAL A 25 -13.59 -2.18 -3.16
N TRP A 26 -12.84 -2.76 -4.10
CA TRP A 26 -13.26 -2.75 -5.50
C TRP A 26 -14.17 -3.94 -5.86
N ASN A 27 -15.24 -3.63 -6.59
CA ASN A 27 -16.14 -4.64 -7.13
C ASN A 27 -15.56 -5.16 -8.47
N THR A 28 -15.07 -6.41 -8.47
CA THR A 28 -14.47 -7.05 -9.66
C THR A 28 -15.42 -7.20 -10.83
N THR A 29 -16.71 -7.48 -10.56
CA THR A 29 -17.74 -7.58 -11.60
C THR A 29 -17.95 -6.22 -12.26
N HIS A 30 -17.99 -5.14 -11.47
CA HIS A 30 -18.09 -3.79 -11.98
C HIS A 30 -16.88 -3.43 -12.84
N LEU A 31 -15.64 -3.69 -12.35
CA LEU A 31 -14.41 -3.45 -13.12
C LEU A 31 -14.41 -4.21 -14.46
N ALA A 32 -14.84 -5.47 -14.46
CA ALA A 32 -14.94 -6.26 -15.70
C ALA A 32 -15.99 -5.69 -16.67
N ASN A 33 -17.12 -5.16 -16.17
CA ASN A 33 -18.10 -4.48 -16.99
C ASN A 33 -17.53 -3.21 -17.61
N VAL A 34 -16.89 -2.36 -16.80
CA VAL A 34 -16.24 -1.14 -17.28
C VAL A 34 -15.17 -1.48 -18.34
N LYS A 35 -14.35 -2.53 -18.12
CA LYS A 35 -13.33 -2.95 -19.09
C LYS A 35 -13.92 -3.27 -20.46
N ARG A 36 -15.09 -3.93 -20.52
CA ARG A 36 -15.78 -4.23 -21.80
C ARG A 36 -16.26 -2.99 -22.53
N SER A 37 -16.64 -1.95 -21.81
CA SER A 37 -17.19 -0.70 -22.33
C SER A 37 -16.20 0.48 -22.26
N ILE A 38 -14.92 0.23 -21.99
CA ILE A 38 -13.94 1.29 -21.65
C ILE A 38 -13.76 2.34 -22.75
N ARG A 39 -14.07 1.98 -24.01
CA ARG A 39 -13.98 2.88 -25.17
C ARG A 39 -15.28 3.60 -25.50
N GLU A 40 -16.37 3.31 -24.80
CA GLU A 40 -17.60 4.03 -24.96
C GLU A 40 -17.46 5.50 -24.52
N PRO A 41 -18.21 6.45 -25.12
CA PRO A 41 -18.07 7.89 -24.83
C PRO A 41 -18.11 8.24 -23.35
N PHE A 42 -18.89 7.51 -22.56
CA PHE A 42 -19.02 7.72 -21.11
C PHE A 42 -17.70 7.49 -20.35
N TYR A 43 -16.92 6.49 -20.76
CA TYR A 43 -15.66 6.14 -20.08
C TYR A 43 -14.41 6.69 -20.78
N ALA A 44 -14.51 7.06 -22.05
CA ALA A 44 -13.37 7.38 -22.91
C ALA A 44 -12.46 8.47 -22.30
N THR A 45 -13.03 9.57 -21.81
CA THR A 45 -12.24 10.66 -21.21
C THR A 45 -11.46 10.23 -19.97
N ALA A 46 -12.10 9.44 -19.08
CA ALA A 46 -11.45 8.92 -17.87
C ALA A 46 -10.33 7.94 -18.25
N TYR A 47 -10.57 7.08 -19.24
CA TYR A 47 -9.57 6.13 -19.73
C TYR A 47 -8.35 6.81 -20.35
N GLU A 48 -8.57 7.82 -21.21
CA GLU A 48 -7.45 8.57 -21.79
C GLU A 48 -6.66 9.34 -20.72
N THR A 49 -7.33 9.88 -19.70
CA THR A 49 -6.69 10.53 -18.57
C THR A 49 -5.82 9.54 -17.78
N LEU A 50 -6.36 8.35 -17.50
CA LEU A 50 -5.63 7.27 -16.84
C LEU A 50 -4.39 6.86 -17.64
N LYS A 51 -4.52 6.66 -18.96
CA LYS A 51 -3.40 6.29 -19.83
C LYS A 51 -2.32 7.37 -19.86
N LYS A 52 -2.72 8.63 -20.03
CA LYS A 52 -1.78 9.77 -20.03
C LYS A 52 -0.97 9.83 -18.73
N GLU A 53 -1.63 9.64 -17.60
CA GLU A 53 -0.93 9.63 -16.31
C GLU A 53 -0.03 8.41 -16.18
N ALA A 54 -0.47 7.22 -16.59
CA ALA A 54 0.35 6.01 -16.56
C ALA A 54 1.57 6.10 -17.50
N ASP A 55 1.44 6.72 -18.67
CA ASP A 55 2.57 7.00 -19.56
C ASP A 55 3.60 7.90 -18.86
N ARG A 56 3.15 8.98 -18.22
CA ARG A 56 4.04 9.87 -17.43
C ARG A 56 4.75 9.12 -16.30
N LEU A 57 4.06 8.16 -15.65
CA LEU A 57 4.61 7.37 -14.55
C LEU A 57 5.56 6.26 -15.01
N SER A 58 5.50 5.85 -16.29
CA SER A 58 6.38 4.81 -16.82
C SER A 58 7.86 5.18 -16.74
N ASP A 59 8.19 6.46 -16.83
CA ASP A 59 9.57 6.99 -16.73
C ASP A 59 9.91 7.49 -15.30
N ALA A 60 8.95 7.47 -14.38
CA ALA A 60 9.18 7.99 -13.04
C ALA A 60 10.17 7.14 -12.24
N GLN A 61 11.13 7.77 -11.57
CA GLN A 61 12.06 7.07 -10.70
C GLN A 61 11.33 6.46 -9.51
N PRO A 62 11.67 5.20 -9.14
CA PRO A 62 11.14 4.59 -7.93
C PRO A 62 11.53 5.38 -6.69
N LEU A 63 10.64 5.40 -5.71
CA LEU A 63 10.90 5.97 -4.39
C LEU A 63 11.14 4.86 -3.38
N SER A 64 11.92 5.15 -2.34
CA SER A 64 12.17 4.19 -1.26
C SER A 64 12.35 4.90 0.09
N VAL A 65 12.24 4.14 1.17
CA VAL A 65 12.53 4.62 2.53
C VAL A 65 13.98 5.04 2.71
N MET A 66 14.90 4.60 1.83
CA MET A 66 16.31 4.99 1.86
C MET A 66 16.54 6.47 1.49
N MET A 67 15.52 7.14 0.94
CA MET A 67 15.61 8.53 0.46
C MET A 67 15.30 9.58 1.54
N LYS A 68 14.86 9.16 2.74
CA LYS A 68 14.63 10.13 3.83
C LYS A 68 15.93 10.80 4.30
N GLU A 69 15.84 12.04 4.74
CA GLU A 69 17.00 12.81 5.18
C GLU A 69 17.46 12.44 6.60
N LYS A 70 16.54 11.97 7.45
CA LYS A 70 16.84 11.56 8.83
C LYS A 70 16.87 10.03 8.93
N THR A 71 17.70 9.50 9.82
CA THR A 71 17.70 8.09 10.19
C THR A 71 16.84 7.91 11.44
N PRO A 72 15.94 6.90 11.49
CA PRO A 72 15.18 6.57 12.70
C PRO A 72 16.09 6.28 13.91
N ALA A 73 15.56 6.37 15.13
CA ALA A 73 16.30 6.12 16.36
C ALA A 73 16.85 4.68 16.47
N SER A 74 16.32 3.73 15.69
CA SER A 74 16.90 2.38 15.53
C SER A 74 18.26 2.36 14.87
N GLY A 75 18.63 3.41 14.12
CA GLY A 75 19.81 3.42 13.25
C GLY A 75 19.59 2.72 11.89
N ASP A 76 18.44 2.07 11.68
CA ASP A 76 18.10 1.38 10.42
C ASP A 76 17.25 2.27 9.51
N LYS A 77 17.82 2.67 8.38
CA LYS A 77 17.12 3.47 7.35
C LYS A 77 15.96 2.72 6.67
N HIS A 78 15.90 1.41 6.79
CA HIS A 78 14.77 0.61 6.29
C HIS A 78 13.49 0.82 7.12
N ASP A 79 13.59 1.26 8.36
CA ASP A 79 12.42 1.59 9.16
C ASP A 79 11.72 2.83 8.60
N TYR A 80 10.40 2.71 8.44
CA TYR A 80 9.54 3.83 8.04
C TYR A 80 9.58 4.93 9.09
N MET A 81 9.74 6.17 8.67
CA MET A 81 9.76 7.33 9.56
C MET A 81 8.90 8.45 9.01
N SER A 82 7.98 8.95 9.82
CA SER A 82 7.23 10.17 9.53
C SER A 82 7.11 11.05 10.77
N GLN A 83 6.76 12.32 10.59
CA GLN A 83 6.61 13.28 11.66
C GLN A 83 5.16 13.68 11.84
N ALA A 84 4.74 13.89 13.08
CA ALA A 84 3.45 14.46 13.43
C ALA A 84 3.30 15.87 12.83
N ARG A 85 2.22 16.07 12.07
CA ARG A 85 2.05 17.21 11.14
C ARG A 85 2.19 18.59 11.80
N TYR A 86 1.63 18.77 12.99
CA TYR A 86 1.47 20.07 13.63
C TYR A 86 2.52 20.36 14.72
N PHE A 87 3.59 19.56 14.75
CA PHE A 87 4.66 19.72 15.74
C PHE A 87 5.84 20.46 15.15
N TRP A 88 6.30 21.47 15.89
CA TRP A 88 7.34 22.43 15.50
C TRP A 88 8.41 22.56 16.58
N PRO A 89 9.65 22.95 16.23
CA PRO A 89 10.66 23.28 17.22
C PRO A 89 10.14 24.27 18.24
N ASP A 90 10.45 24.06 19.51
CA ASP A 90 10.16 24.99 20.58
C ASP A 90 11.08 26.20 20.51
N PRO A 91 10.59 27.43 20.23
CA PRO A 91 11.43 28.61 20.11
C PRO A 91 12.06 29.05 21.43
N ALA A 92 11.58 28.52 22.56
CA ALA A 92 12.15 28.81 23.90
C ALA A 92 13.37 27.92 24.22
N LYS A 93 13.70 26.94 23.34
CA LYS A 93 14.79 26.00 23.55
C LYS A 93 15.88 26.19 22.51
N PRO A 94 17.18 26.16 22.90
CA PRO A 94 18.29 26.35 21.96
C PRO A 94 18.34 25.30 20.82
N ASP A 95 17.95 24.07 21.14
CA ASP A 95 17.88 22.93 20.20
C ASP A 95 16.48 22.71 19.60
N GLY A 96 15.50 23.50 20.02
CA GLY A 96 14.10 23.37 19.63
C GLY A 96 13.39 22.14 20.19
N LEU A 97 14.00 21.39 21.12
CA LEU A 97 13.45 20.15 21.65
C LEU A 97 12.92 20.29 23.08
N PRO A 98 11.88 19.52 23.41
CA PRO A 98 11.00 18.75 22.53
C PRO A 98 10.10 19.67 21.67
N TYR A 99 9.69 19.18 20.48
CA TYR A 99 8.76 19.93 19.63
C TYR A 99 7.43 20.18 20.32
N ILE A 100 6.82 21.34 20.05
CA ILE A 100 5.53 21.79 20.59
C ILE A 100 4.44 21.75 19.51
N ASN A 101 3.19 21.56 19.94
CA ASN A 101 2.04 21.57 19.02
C ASN A 101 1.72 23.00 18.57
N ARG A 102 1.52 23.17 17.26
CA ARG A 102 0.94 24.37 16.63
C ARG A 102 -0.24 23.92 15.76
N ASP A 103 -1.38 23.74 16.40
CA ASP A 103 -2.56 23.17 15.75
C ASP A 103 -2.92 23.91 14.46
N GLY A 104 -3.29 23.16 13.43
CA GLY A 104 -3.64 23.67 12.11
C GLY A 104 -2.45 24.12 11.23
N ILE A 105 -1.21 24.23 11.76
CA ILE A 105 -0.05 24.70 11.01
C ILE A 105 0.88 23.53 10.69
N SER A 106 0.83 23.05 9.44
CA SER A 106 1.67 21.95 8.98
C SER A 106 3.14 22.32 8.94
N ASN A 107 3.99 21.48 9.58
CA ASN A 107 5.44 21.66 9.52
C ASN A 107 6.00 21.08 8.20
N PRO A 108 6.69 21.88 7.35
CA PRO A 108 7.22 21.40 6.08
C PRO A 108 8.35 20.36 6.22
N GLU A 109 8.98 20.21 7.39
CA GLU A 109 9.99 19.17 7.63
C GLU A 109 9.47 17.75 7.39
N LEU A 110 8.14 17.54 7.55
CA LEU A 110 7.52 16.25 7.23
C LEU A 110 7.78 15.78 5.80
N ASN A 111 8.01 16.70 4.85
CA ASN A 111 8.30 16.38 3.44
C ASN A 111 9.67 15.73 3.23
N LYS A 112 10.58 15.85 4.19
CA LYS A 112 11.91 15.24 4.18
C LYS A 112 11.90 13.76 4.58
N LEU A 113 10.75 13.30 5.10
CA LEU A 113 10.55 11.94 5.61
C LEU A 113 9.69 11.09 4.65
N ASP A 114 9.24 9.91 5.09
CA ASP A 114 8.71 8.89 4.19
C ASP A 114 7.23 9.04 3.82
N ARG A 115 6.42 9.77 4.59
CA ARG A 115 4.96 9.80 4.41
C ARG A 115 4.52 10.11 2.98
N ASN A 116 5.06 11.18 2.41
CA ASN A 116 4.70 11.58 1.04
C ASN A 116 5.22 10.59 0.01
N ARG A 117 6.39 9.98 0.25
CA ARG A 117 6.96 8.95 -0.63
C ARG A 117 6.12 7.67 -0.62
N LEU A 118 5.65 7.26 0.56
CA LEU A 118 4.76 6.10 0.72
C LEU A 118 3.45 6.30 -0.05
N GLY A 119 2.73 7.40 0.22
CA GLY A 119 1.48 7.70 -0.46
C GLY A 119 1.66 7.85 -1.98
N THR A 120 2.74 8.52 -2.42
CA THR A 120 3.07 8.63 -3.85
C THR A 120 3.33 7.26 -4.48
N THR A 121 4.07 6.37 -3.80
CA THR A 121 4.35 5.02 -4.30
C THR A 121 3.08 4.19 -4.42
N ALA A 122 2.22 4.20 -3.39
CA ALA A 122 0.95 3.49 -3.41
C ALA A 122 0.06 3.97 -4.58
N ASN A 123 -0.10 5.29 -4.74
CA ASN A 123 -0.92 5.86 -5.81
C ASN A 123 -0.35 5.55 -7.21
N ARG A 124 0.97 5.57 -7.38
CA ARG A 124 1.61 5.20 -8.66
C ARG A 124 1.37 3.73 -9.01
N ILE A 125 1.50 2.81 -8.03
CA ILE A 125 1.22 1.39 -8.23
C ILE A 125 -0.25 1.21 -8.63
N THR A 126 -1.19 1.86 -7.93
CA THR A 126 -2.63 1.80 -8.22
C THR A 126 -2.93 2.28 -9.64
N THR A 127 -2.41 3.45 -10.03
CA THR A 127 -2.62 4.02 -11.37
C THR A 127 -2.08 3.11 -12.47
N LEU A 128 -0.85 2.61 -12.32
CA LEU A 128 -0.21 1.73 -13.29
C LEU A 128 -0.92 0.37 -13.40
N ALA A 129 -1.35 -0.19 -12.29
CA ALA A 129 -2.07 -1.46 -12.27
C ALA A 129 -3.44 -1.34 -12.96
N LEU A 130 -4.18 -0.25 -12.71
CA LEU A 130 -5.44 0.05 -13.42
C LEU A 130 -5.21 0.28 -14.90
N ALA A 131 -4.17 1.04 -15.28
CA ALA A 131 -3.85 1.27 -16.69
C ALA A 131 -3.53 -0.03 -17.39
N TRP A 132 -2.74 -0.92 -16.77
CA TRP A 132 -2.51 -2.26 -17.29
C TRP A 132 -3.81 -3.07 -17.43
N TYR A 133 -4.63 -3.10 -16.38
CA TYR A 133 -5.87 -3.88 -16.37
C TYR A 133 -6.81 -3.50 -17.52
N PHE A 134 -6.95 -2.20 -17.82
CA PHE A 134 -7.85 -1.71 -18.86
C PHE A 134 -7.22 -1.75 -20.27
N SER A 135 -5.91 -1.54 -20.40
CA SER A 135 -5.23 -1.47 -21.70
C SER A 135 -4.54 -2.77 -22.14
N GLU A 136 -4.21 -3.65 -21.19
CA GLU A 136 -3.36 -4.84 -21.36
C GLU A 136 -1.92 -4.52 -21.84
N GLU A 137 -1.50 -3.26 -21.72
CA GLU A 137 -0.13 -2.84 -22.06
C GLU A 137 0.85 -3.23 -20.94
N GLU A 138 1.61 -4.30 -21.13
CA GLU A 138 2.56 -4.86 -20.15
C GLU A 138 3.61 -3.87 -19.63
N LYS A 139 3.86 -2.75 -20.31
CA LYS A 139 4.78 -1.70 -19.83
C LYS A 139 4.34 -1.15 -18.46
N TYR A 140 3.03 -0.98 -18.26
CA TYR A 140 2.48 -0.47 -16.99
C TYR A 140 2.62 -1.51 -15.88
N ALA A 141 2.34 -2.78 -16.15
CA ALA A 141 2.53 -3.84 -15.17
C ALA A 141 4.01 -4.01 -14.78
N ARG A 142 4.94 -3.92 -15.75
CA ARG A 142 6.39 -3.94 -15.45
C ARG A 142 6.78 -2.80 -14.52
N LYS A 143 6.29 -1.59 -14.79
CA LYS A 143 6.61 -0.43 -13.96
C LYS A 143 5.98 -0.54 -12.57
N ALA A 144 4.72 -0.94 -12.46
CA ALA A 144 4.08 -1.19 -11.15
C ALA A 144 4.86 -2.23 -10.33
N THR A 145 5.28 -3.33 -10.98
CA THR A 145 6.07 -4.38 -10.33
C THR A 145 7.44 -3.87 -9.86
N GLU A 146 8.10 -3.01 -10.65
CA GLU A 146 9.35 -2.35 -10.23
C GLU A 146 9.14 -1.54 -8.94
N LEU A 147 8.10 -0.72 -8.89
CA LEU A 147 7.79 0.08 -7.71
C LEU A 147 7.50 -0.79 -6.48
N ILE A 148 6.75 -1.89 -6.66
CA ILE A 148 6.47 -2.88 -5.60
C ILE A 148 7.79 -3.48 -5.09
N ARG A 149 8.67 -3.91 -5.98
CA ARG A 149 9.96 -4.51 -5.59
C ARG A 149 10.80 -3.52 -4.79
N VAL A 150 10.94 -2.30 -5.27
CA VAL A 150 11.77 -1.28 -4.59
C VAL A 150 11.23 -0.94 -3.21
N TRP A 151 9.91 -0.79 -3.04
CA TRP A 151 9.36 -0.39 -1.75
C TRP A 151 9.22 -1.54 -0.75
N PHE A 152 8.92 -2.76 -1.21
CA PHE A 152 8.53 -3.85 -0.32
C PHE A 152 9.47 -5.06 -0.34
N LEU A 153 10.22 -5.32 -1.43
CA LEU A 153 10.86 -6.62 -1.64
C LEU A 153 12.38 -6.57 -1.69
N ASP A 154 12.96 -5.56 -2.32
CA ASP A 154 14.40 -5.50 -2.58
C ASP A 154 15.17 -5.18 -1.30
N LYS A 155 16.09 -6.06 -0.94
CA LYS A 155 16.85 -5.97 0.31
C LYS A 155 17.58 -4.65 0.51
N ALA A 156 17.99 -3.99 -0.56
CA ALA A 156 18.75 -2.73 -0.50
C ALA A 156 17.84 -1.51 -0.27
N THR A 157 16.52 -1.61 -0.53
CA THR A 157 15.64 -0.42 -0.59
C THR A 157 14.31 -0.59 0.13
N ARG A 158 13.92 -1.82 0.46
CA ARG A 158 12.59 -2.12 1.00
C ARG A 158 12.37 -1.48 2.37
N MET A 159 11.15 -1.12 2.63
CA MET A 159 10.65 -0.77 3.95
C MET A 159 10.58 -2.02 4.85
N ASN A 160 11.01 -1.93 6.11
CA ASN A 160 10.73 -2.93 7.12
C ASN A 160 9.21 -2.95 7.42
N PRO A 161 8.59 -4.13 7.66
CA PRO A 161 7.15 -4.24 7.88
C PRO A 161 6.74 -3.81 9.29
N ASN A 162 7.02 -2.57 9.65
CA ASN A 162 6.61 -1.95 10.91
C ASN A 162 6.40 -0.44 10.75
N LEU A 163 5.75 0.18 11.71
CA LEU A 163 5.48 1.61 11.77
C LEU A 163 5.99 2.23 13.09
N GLU A 164 7.06 1.67 13.66
CA GLU A 164 7.62 2.05 14.96
C GLU A 164 7.94 3.55 15.06
N TYR A 165 8.28 4.21 13.93
CA TYR A 165 8.64 5.63 13.88
C TYR A 165 7.62 6.46 13.08
N ALA A 166 6.40 5.96 12.93
CA ALA A 166 5.34 6.68 12.22
C ALA A 166 4.77 7.82 13.08
N GLN A 167 4.67 9.03 12.51
CA GLN A 167 4.23 10.25 13.16
C GLN A 167 4.94 10.53 14.49
N MET A 168 6.26 10.31 14.55
CA MET A 168 7.06 10.65 15.71
C MET A 168 7.04 12.18 15.97
N ILE A 169 7.28 12.56 17.20
CA ILE A 169 7.44 13.95 17.61
C ILE A 169 8.87 14.12 18.13
N PRO A 170 9.74 14.92 17.49
CA PRO A 170 11.12 15.08 17.93
C PRO A 170 11.23 15.49 19.40
N GLY A 171 12.07 14.76 20.15
CA GLY A 171 12.28 14.96 21.57
C GLY A 171 11.19 14.37 22.48
N HIS A 172 10.16 13.70 21.93
CA HIS A 172 9.17 12.95 22.71
C HIS A 172 9.35 11.45 22.52
N ASN A 173 9.05 10.67 23.53
CA ASN A 173 9.00 9.20 23.51
C ASN A 173 10.25 8.55 22.86
N ASN A 174 11.43 9.07 23.14
CA ASN A 174 12.70 8.64 22.53
C ASN A 174 12.66 8.61 20.99
N ASP A 175 12.00 9.60 20.39
CA ASP A 175 11.76 9.74 18.95
C ASP A 175 11.02 8.56 18.30
N LYS A 176 10.32 7.74 19.08
CA LYS A 176 9.40 6.72 18.57
C LYS A 176 8.11 7.34 18.06
N GLY A 177 7.43 6.59 17.19
CA GLY A 177 6.14 6.95 16.64
C GLY A 177 4.99 6.87 17.65
N ARG A 178 3.79 7.18 17.16
CA ARG A 178 2.54 7.18 17.93
C ARG A 178 1.53 6.26 17.27
N CYS A 179 0.50 5.84 17.99
CA CYS A 179 -0.63 5.07 17.46
C CYS A 179 -1.26 5.74 16.22
N TYR A 180 -1.45 7.05 16.24
CA TYR A 180 -1.94 7.84 15.11
C TYR A 180 -1.12 7.72 13.81
N GLY A 181 0.11 7.22 13.90
CA GLY A 181 0.97 6.99 12.75
C GLY A 181 0.52 5.83 11.86
N LEU A 182 -0.29 4.91 12.37
CA LEU A 182 -0.74 3.73 11.62
C LEU A 182 -1.63 4.10 10.43
N ILE A 183 -2.30 5.26 10.47
CA ILE A 183 -3.10 5.76 9.34
C ILE A 183 -2.25 6.10 8.11
N ASP A 184 -0.93 6.26 8.24
CA ASP A 184 -0.06 6.62 7.12
C ASP A 184 -0.07 5.55 6.01
N THR A 185 -0.40 4.28 6.34
CA THR A 185 -0.54 3.17 5.39
C THR A 185 -1.97 2.97 4.85
N TYR A 186 -2.90 3.87 5.13
CA TYR A 186 -4.30 3.76 4.67
C TYR A 186 -4.43 3.61 3.14
N SER A 187 -3.55 4.27 2.38
CA SER A 187 -3.50 4.14 0.91
C SER A 187 -3.14 2.74 0.41
N PHE A 188 -2.64 1.87 1.26
CA PHE A 188 -2.36 0.47 0.90
C PHE A 188 -3.63 -0.34 0.66
N ILE A 189 -4.79 0.07 1.19
CA ILE A 189 -6.07 -0.61 0.98
C ILE A 189 -6.38 -0.68 -0.53
N GLU A 190 -6.47 0.47 -1.20
CA GLU A 190 -6.72 0.52 -2.65
C GLU A 190 -5.55 -0.06 -3.47
N MET A 191 -4.32 0.20 -3.03
CA MET A 191 -3.14 -0.35 -3.69
C MET A 191 -3.20 -1.89 -3.75
N LEU A 192 -3.63 -2.57 -2.69
CA LEU A 192 -3.71 -4.03 -2.68
C LEU A 192 -4.79 -4.57 -3.61
N ASP A 193 -5.93 -3.89 -3.73
CA ASP A 193 -6.94 -4.24 -4.72
C ASP A 193 -6.39 -4.11 -6.15
N ALA A 194 -5.59 -3.06 -6.41
CA ALA A 194 -4.90 -2.88 -7.68
C ALA A 194 -3.81 -3.95 -7.94
N VAL A 195 -3.04 -4.30 -6.90
CA VAL A 195 -2.03 -5.38 -6.98
C VAL A 195 -2.68 -6.73 -7.28
N ALA A 196 -3.88 -7.00 -6.74
CA ALA A 196 -4.61 -8.23 -7.05
C ALA A 196 -4.92 -8.35 -8.57
N LEU A 197 -5.15 -7.23 -9.26
CA LEU A 197 -5.28 -7.25 -10.72
C LEU A 197 -3.97 -7.64 -11.40
N LEU A 198 -2.82 -7.16 -10.91
CA LEU A 198 -1.49 -7.47 -11.47
C LEU A 198 -1.11 -8.95 -11.39
N GLU A 199 -1.75 -9.75 -10.53
CA GLU A 199 -1.49 -11.18 -10.45
C GLU A 199 -1.79 -11.93 -11.78
N GLN A 200 -2.54 -11.31 -12.70
CA GLN A 200 -2.80 -11.84 -14.05
C GLN A 200 -1.72 -11.42 -15.06
N SER A 201 -0.82 -10.48 -14.72
CA SER A 201 0.28 -10.05 -15.59
C SER A 201 1.49 -10.96 -15.49
N LYS A 202 2.20 -11.14 -16.61
CA LYS A 202 3.48 -11.85 -16.64
C LYS A 202 4.60 -11.10 -15.92
N ALA A 203 4.47 -9.79 -15.74
CA ALA A 203 5.48 -8.95 -15.08
C ALA A 203 5.51 -9.17 -13.57
N PHE A 204 4.35 -9.39 -12.94
CA PHE A 204 4.23 -9.65 -11.50
C PHE A 204 4.22 -11.16 -11.25
N THR A 205 5.38 -11.69 -10.84
CA THR A 205 5.58 -13.14 -10.75
C THR A 205 4.94 -13.73 -9.48
N ALA A 206 4.71 -15.05 -9.50
CA ALA A 206 4.26 -15.78 -8.29
C ALA A 206 5.23 -15.62 -7.10
N LYS A 207 6.53 -15.39 -7.38
CA LYS A 207 7.53 -15.08 -6.34
C LYS A 207 7.28 -13.71 -5.74
N ASP A 208 7.02 -12.69 -6.56
CA ASP A 208 6.70 -11.33 -6.09
C ASP A 208 5.44 -11.34 -5.23
N SER A 209 4.35 -11.99 -5.70
CA SER A 209 3.10 -12.14 -4.96
C SER A 209 3.32 -12.79 -3.59
N LYS A 210 4.04 -13.93 -3.56
CA LYS A 210 4.34 -14.63 -2.31
C LYS A 210 5.15 -13.76 -1.32
N GLN A 211 6.13 -13.04 -1.81
CA GLN A 211 6.97 -12.18 -0.98
C GLN A 211 6.19 -10.97 -0.45
N LEU A 212 5.34 -10.37 -1.28
CA LEU A 212 4.51 -9.23 -0.88
C LEU A 212 3.46 -9.66 0.16
N LYS A 213 2.80 -10.81 -0.03
CA LYS A 213 1.88 -11.37 0.96
C LYS A 213 2.58 -11.63 2.31
N LYS A 214 3.80 -12.13 2.27
CA LYS A 214 4.61 -12.30 3.50
C LYS A 214 4.86 -10.95 4.17
N TRP A 215 5.27 -9.93 3.43
CA TRP A 215 5.53 -8.59 3.96
C TRP A 215 4.26 -8.00 4.63
N PHE A 216 3.09 -8.13 3.99
CA PHE A 216 1.83 -7.66 4.58
C PHE A 216 1.38 -8.48 5.78
N ALA A 217 1.67 -9.78 5.81
CA ALA A 217 1.40 -10.61 6.99
C ALA A 217 2.26 -10.15 8.18
N GLU A 218 3.55 -9.85 7.96
CA GLU A 218 4.47 -9.33 8.99
C GLU A 218 4.04 -7.95 9.48
N LEU A 219 3.60 -7.03 8.58
CA LEU A 219 3.06 -5.73 8.98
C LEU A 219 1.78 -5.88 9.81
N THR A 220 0.87 -6.76 9.38
CA THR A 220 -0.38 -7.03 10.11
C THR A 220 -0.09 -7.57 11.52
N ASP A 221 0.83 -8.52 11.64
CA ASP A 221 1.23 -9.06 12.92
C ASP A 221 1.82 -7.97 13.85
N TRP A 222 2.69 -7.11 13.30
CA TRP A 222 3.21 -5.97 14.03
C TRP A 222 2.08 -5.01 14.47
N MET A 223 1.12 -4.70 13.60
CA MET A 223 -0.02 -3.84 13.95
C MET A 223 -0.87 -4.44 15.07
N LEU A 224 -1.10 -5.74 15.08
CA LEU A 224 -1.90 -6.44 16.10
C LEU A 224 -1.16 -6.59 17.44
N THR A 225 0.17 -6.65 17.45
CA THR A 225 0.96 -7.01 18.64
C THR A 225 1.68 -5.84 19.29
N SER A 226 2.02 -4.80 18.52
CA SER A 226 2.75 -3.63 19.04
C SER A 226 1.93 -2.80 20.03
N PRO A 227 2.58 -2.06 20.94
CA PRO A 227 1.90 -1.11 21.80
C PRO A 227 1.07 -0.07 21.03
N GLN A 228 1.64 0.49 19.96
CA GLN A 228 0.95 1.48 19.12
C GLN A 228 -0.28 0.89 18.42
N GLY A 229 -0.19 -0.35 17.93
CA GLY A 229 -1.32 -1.02 17.30
C GLY A 229 -2.45 -1.31 18.27
N LYS A 230 -2.13 -1.76 19.49
CA LYS A 230 -3.13 -1.99 20.55
C LYS A 230 -3.80 -0.71 21.01
N GLU A 231 -3.04 0.39 21.11
CA GLU A 231 -3.57 1.70 21.46
C GLU A 231 -4.53 2.22 20.38
N GLU A 232 -4.17 2.07 19.09
CA GLU A 232 -5.01 2.52 17.97
C GLU A 232 -6.29 1.68 17.86
N ALA A 233 -6.20 0.36 18.04
CA ALA A 233 -7.35 -0.54 18.06
C ALA A 233 -8.35 -0.22 19.18
N ALA A 234 -7.88 0.28 20.33
CA ALA A 234 -8.71 0.66 21.46
C ALA A 234 -9.33 2.06 21.31
N GLY A 235 -9.00 2.80 20.29
CA GLY A 235 -9.50 4.15 20.02
C GLY A 235 -11.01 4.16 19.72
N ALA A 236 -11.67 5.31 19.96
CA ALA A 236 -13.09 5.50 19.69
C ALA A 236 -13.31 6.66 18.69
N ASN A 237 -12.53 6.71 17.61
CA ASN A 237 -12.55 7.79 16.63
C ASN A 237 -12.30 7.26 15.21
N ASN A 238 -12.19 8.15 14.22
CA ASN A 238 -11.95 7.79 12.84
C ASN A 238 -10.60 7.06 12.60
N HIS A 239 -9.63 7.20 13.48
CA HIS A 239 -8.34 6.51 13.35
C HIS A 239 -8.49 5.00 13.62
N SER A 240 -9.23 4.60 14.66
CA SER A 240 -9.49 3.18 14.92
C SER A 240 -10.30 2.54 13.79
N VAL A 241 -11.29 3.24 13.23
CA VAL A 241 -12.02 2.76 12.04
C VAL A 241 -11.07 2.58 10.83
N ALA A 242 -10.14 3.51 10.63
CA ALA A 242 -9.13 3.38 9.58
C ALA A 242 -8.15 2.23 9.87
N TYR A 243 -7.82 1.97 11.12
CA TYR A 243 -7.02 0.82 11.55
C TYR A 243 -7.74 -0.50 11.21
N ASP A 244 -9.00 -0.66 11.61
CA ASP A 244 -9.79 -1.85 11.32
C ASP A 244 -9.90 -2.11 9.80
N ALA A 245 -10.17 -1.07 9.02
CA ALA A 245 -10.22 -1.17 7.56
C ALA A 245 -8.89 -1.67 6.96
N GLN A 246 -7.75 -1.22 7.50
CA GLN A 246 -6.43 -1.69 7.08
C GLN A 246 -6.20 -3.15 7.46
N ILE A 247 -6.51 -3.55 8.71
CA ILE A 247 -6.37 -4.94 9.15
C ILE A 247 -7.22 -5.86 8.28
N ILE A 248 -8.47 -5.50 7.99
CA ILE A 248 -9.36 -6.28 7.12
C ILE A 248 -8.76 -6.42 5.72
N ALA A 249 -8.32 -5.32 5.10
CA ALA A 249 -7.75 -5.33 3.74
C ALA A 249 -6.48 -6.18 3.67
N PHE A 250 -5.57 -6.04 4.63
CA PHE A 250 -4.33 -6.81 4.68
C PHE A 250 -4.58 -8.30 4.95
N ALA A 251 -5.54 -8.61 5.82
CA ALA A 251 -5.96 -9.98 6.10
C ALA A 251 -6.60 -10.65 4.86
N LEU A 252 -7.47 -9.94 4.13
CA LEU A 252 -8.05 -10.44 2.88
C LEU A 252 -6.97 -10.68 1.82
N TYR A 253 -6.04 -9.74 1.65
CA TYR A 253 -4.94 -9.86 0.68
C TYR A 253 -4.02 -11.04 0.99
N THR A 254 -3.73 -11.30 2.26
CA THR A 254 -2.88 -12.42 2.69
C THR A 254 -3.62 -13.76 2.79
N GLY A 255 -4.94 -13.75 2.60
CA GLY A 255 -5.79 -14.95 2.66
C GLY A 255 -6.25 -15.34 4.07
N ASN A 256 -5.99 -14.50 5.08
CA ASN A 256 -6.43 -14.73 6.46
C ASN A 256 -7.89 -14.26 6.67
N LYS A 257 -8.83 -14.99 6.07
CA LYS A 257 -10.26 -14.67 6.14
C LYS A 257 -10.80 -14.68 7.57
N LYS A 258 -10.22 -15.52 8.45
CA LYS A 258 -10.65 -15.59 9.85
C LYS A 258 -10.40 -14.27 10.55
N LEU A 259 -9.19 -13.72 10.43
CA LEU A 259 -8.87 -12.40 11.01
C LEU A 259 -9.78 -11.29 10.45
N ALA A 260 -10.01 -11.28 9.13
CA ALA A 260 -10.90 -10.28 8.53
C ALA A 260 -12.33 -10.34 9.10
N GLN A 261 -12.83 -11.54 9.45
CA GLN A 261 -14.16 -11.72 10.07
C GLN A 261 -14.19 -11.37 11.56
N GLU A 262 -13.06 -11.50 12.26
CA GLU A 262 -12.97 -11.17 13.69
C GLU A 262 -12.92 -9.65 13.95
N VAL A 263 -12.53 -8.85 12.97
CA VAL A 263 -12.42 -7.38 13.07
C VAL A 263 -13.73 -6.67 12.69
N VAL A 264 -14.62 -7.31 11.92
CA VAL A 264 -15.96 -6.77 11.58
C VAL A 264 -16.94 -6.96 12.72
#